data_b91785770482761cc1d1d4180057e9aa
#
_entry.id   b91785770482761cc1d1d4180057e9aa
#
_cell.length_a   1.000
_cell.length_b   1.000
_cell.length_c   1.000
_cell.angle_alpha   90.00
_cell.angle_beta   90.00
_cell.angle_gamma   90.00
#
_symmetry.space_group_name_H-M   'P 1'
#
loop_
_entity.id
_entity.type
_entity.pdbx_description
1 polymer ?
#
loop_
_entity_poly.entity_id
_entity_poly.type
_entity_poly.pdbx_seq_one_letter_code
_entity_poly.pdbx_strand_id
1 'polypeptide(L)'
;VQVKLGDKELIDDLYWNVGPGDRIGIVGINGAGKTTLMKMLTGEIAPTSGKLVTGVTVKAAFLTQHLDELDPTWRVLEAVEKVANRVEIGGGRELSASQLCERLGFDRESQWTPVGDLSGGEKRRLQLTRLLMDSPNVLLLDEPTNDFDIETLTELEDLLDSYGGTLLVVSHDRYFLERVCDRFVGLLGDLQLRDLPRGVDEYLELRYAKNQPAQSSTNKGRSSNAAEERQLKKDLTRVERQIEKGKAEVIRLTQEQEIHALDS
;
A
#
# COMPACT_ATOMS: atom_id res chain seq x y z
N VAL A 1 17.15 -10.26 14.69
CA VAL A 1 15.86 -10.05 15.38
C VAL A 1 14.91 -11.16 14.97
N GLN A 2 14.19 -11.75 15.92
CA GLN A 2 13.13 -12.74 15.66
C GLN A 2 11.77 -12.14 16.03
N VAL A 3 10.74 -12.48 15.26
CA VAL A 3 9.36 -12.03 15.50
C VAL A 3 8.41 -13.22 15.45
N LYS A 4 7.67 -13.42 16.55
CA LYS A 4 6.60 -14.42 16.65
C LYS A 4 5.27 -13.75 16.98
N LEU A 5 4.19 -14.28 16.49
CA LEU A 5 2.83 -13.90 16.85
C LEU A 5 2.09 -15.13 17.39
N GLY A 6 1.93 -15.22 18.71
CA GLY A 6 1.52 -16.44 19.37
C GLY A 6 2.56 -17.55 19.13
N ASP A 7 2.10 -18.71 18.68
CA ASP A 7 2.98 -19.85 18.37
C ASP A 7 3.60 -19.82 16.97
N LYS A 8 3.22 -18.83 16.13
CA LYS A 8 3.68 -18.75 14.75
C LYS A 8 4.93 -17.86 14.67
N GLU A 9 6.02 -18.43 14.17
CA GLU A 9 7.19 -17.65 13.73
C GLU A 9 6.86 -16.93 12.43
N LEU A 10 7.18 -15.64 12.36
CA LEU A 10 6.94 -14.80 11.19
C LEU A 10 8.24 -14.35 10.54
N ILE A 11 9.25 -14.04 11.34
CA ILE A 11 10.55 -13.57 10.89
C ILE A 11 11.62 -14.18 11.80
N ASP A 12 12.65 -14.75 11.19
CA ASP A 12 13.81 -15.28 11.88
C ASP A 12 15.09 -14.63 11.36
N ASP A 13 16.05 -14.39 12.27
CA ASP A 13 17.38 -13.81 12.00
C ASP A 13 17.36 -12.53 11.12
N LEU A 14 16.44 -11.61 11.41
CA LEU A 14 16.38 -10.33 10.70
C LEU A 14 17.51 -9.41 11.15
N TYR A 15 18.38 -9.06 10.21
CA TYR A 15 19.26 -7.90 10.27
C TYR A 15 18.86 -6.91 9.19
N TRP A 16 18.32 -5.79 9.58
CA TRP A 16 17.82 -4.79 8.66
C TRP A 16 18.09 -3.38 9.17
N ASN A 17 18.47 -2.49 8.29
CA ASN A 17 18.71 -1.09 8.58
C ASN A 17 17.83 -0.21 7.69
N VAL A 18 17.17 0.75 8.32
CA VAL A 18 16.36 1.77 7.66
C VAL A 18 16.98 3.13 7.99
N GLY A 19 17.41 3.84 6.98
CA GLY A 19 18.06 5.15 7.09
C GLY A 19 17.11 6.31 6.84
N PRO A 20 17.56 7.53 7.15
CA PRO A 20 16.81 8.75 6.79
C PRO A 20 16.65 8.87 5.28
N GLY A 21 15.42 9.14 4.83
CA GLY A 21 15.09 9.30 3.43
C GLY A 21 14.91 7.99 2.65
N ASP A 22 15.05 6.81 3.29
CA ASP A 22 14.74 5.54 2.63
C ASP A 22 13.27 5.47 2.24
N ARG A 23 13.00 4.98 1.03
CA ARG A 23 11.65 4.77 0.47
C ARG A 23 11.49 3.30 0.12
N ILE A 24 10.88 2.54 1.02
CA ILE A 24 10.90 1.07 0.97
C ILE A 24 9.50 0.50 0.76
N GLY A 25 9.30 -0.21 -0.36
CA GLY A 25 8.13 -1.03 -0.63
C GLY A 25 8.28 -2.43 -0.02
N ILE A 26 7.31 -2.85 0.76
CA ILE A 26 7.28 -4.17 1.40
C ILE A 26 6.22 -5.02 0.73
N VAL A 27 6.65 -6.07 0.03
CA VAL A 27 5.75 -7.00 -0.64
C VAL A 27 5.77 -8.36 0.05
N GLY A 28 4.70 -9.12 -0.06
CA GLY A 28 4.66 -10.44 0.57
C GLY A 28 3.29 -11.08 0.52
N ILE A 29 3.24 -12.39 0.73
CA ILE A 29 1.99 -13.14 0.80
C ILE A 29 1.16 -12.72 2.03
N ASN A 30 -0.15 -12.94 1.97
CA ASN A 30 -1.02 -12.69 3.12
C ASN A 30 -0.60 -13.58 4.30
N GLY A 31 -0.53 -12.97 5.49
CA GLY A 31 -0.09 -13.68 6.69
C GLY A 31 1.41 -13.94 6.81
N ALA A 32 2.26 -13.34 5.93
CA ALA A 32 3.72 -13.44 6.03
C ALA A 32 4.34 -12.55 7.11
N GLY A 33 3.55 -11.68 7.75
CA GLY A 33 4.02 -10.84 8.85
C GLY A 33 4.31 -9.39 8.47
N LYS A 34 3.83 -8.88 7.31
CA LYS A 34 4.05 -7.48 6.88
C LYS A 34 3.58 -6.47 7.92
N THR A 35 2.31 -6.54 8.33
CA THR A 35 1.74 -5.68 9.38
C THR A 35 2.45 -5.86 10.73
N THR A 36 2.86 -7.08 11.07
CA THR A 36 3.61 -7.34 12.31
C THR A 36 5.00 -6.71 12.28
N LEU A 37 5.67 -6.74 11.13
CA LEU A 37 6.94 -6.03 10.91
C LEU A 37 6.76 -4.52 11.12
N MET A 38 5.71 -3.92 10.52
CA MET A 38 5.40 -2.50 10.71
C MET A 38 5.14 -2.15 12.17
N LYS A 39 4.33 -2.95 12.87
CA LYS A 39 4.06 -2.78 14.32
C LYS A 39 5.30 -2.93 15.19
N MET A 40 6.22 -3.80 14.82
CA MET A 40 7.50 -3.92 15.51
C MET A 40 8.34 -2.65 15.31
N LEU A 41 8.40 -2.12 14.10
CA LEU A 41 9.17 -0.90 13.79
C LEU A 41 8.64 0.34 14.53
N THR A 42 7.34 0.41 14.79
CA THR A 42 6.72 1.48 15.59
C THR A 42 6.82 1.27 17.10
N GLY A 43 7.29 0.09 17.52
CA GLY A 43 7.39 -0.26 18.94
C GLY A 43 6.08 -0.74 19.57
N GLU A 44 5.00 -0.91 18.78
CA GLU A 44 3.73 -1.48 19.26
C GLU A 44 3.88 -2.95 19.68
N ILE A 45 4.80 -3.66 19.02
CA ILE A 45 5.14 -5.06 19.32
C ILE A 45 6.65 -5.15 19.57
N ALA A 46 7.04 -5.71 20.71
CA ALA A 46 8.44 -6.00 20.96
C ALA A 46 8.90 -7.24 20.17
N PRO A 47 10.15 -7.26 19.68
CA PRO A 47 10.73 -8.47 19.09
C PRO A 47 10.79 -9.60 20.12
N THR A 48 10.60 -10.83 19.70
CA THR A 48 10.68 -12.02 20.57
C THR A 48 12.13 -12.27 21.04
N SER A 49 13.10 -12.00 20.17
CA SER A 49 14.52 -11.98 20.50
C SER A 49 15.27 -10.98 19.64
N GLY A 50 16.44 -10.57 20.11
CA GLY A 50 17.23 -9.53 19.47
C GLY A 50 16.87 -8.13 19.97
N LYS A 51 17.27 -7.10 19.24
CA LYS A 51 17.08 -5.71 19.65
C LYS A 51 16.65 -4.84 18.48
N LEU A 52 15.59 -4.07 18.66
CA LEU A 52 15.25 -2.93 17.83
C LEU A 52 15.95 -1.68 18.41
N VAL A 53 16.65 -0.96 17.58
CA VAL A 53 17.28 0.32 17.95
C VAL A 53 16.64 1.42 17.14
N THR A 54 15.93 2.31 17.81
CA THR A 54 15.30 3.48 17.20
C THR A 54 16.10 4.73 17.53
N GLY A 55 16.35 5.55 16.51
CA GLY A 55 17.06 6.81 16.68
C GLY A 55 16.26 7.79 17.55
N VAL A 56 16.95 8.62 18.33
CA VAL A 56 16.32 9.56 19.27
C VAL A 56 15.48 10.65 18.60
N THR A 57 15.72 10.91 17.32
CA THR A 57 14.99 11.93 16.54
C THR A 57 13.83 11.33 15.72
N VAL A 58 13.64 10.01 15.78
CA VAL A 58 12.58 9.33 15.00
C VAL A 58 11.22 9.70 15.57
N LYS A 59 10.40 10.32 14.71
CA LYS A 59 8.98 10.57 14.91
C LYS A 59 8.22 9.71 13.89
N ALA A 60 7.88 8.49 14.27
CA ALA A 60 7.19 7.54 13.42
C ALA A 60 5.68 7.74 13.49
N ALA A 61 5.02 7.71 12.34
CA ALA A 61 3.56 7.63 12.22
C ALA A 61 3.18 6.40 11.43
N PHE A 62 2.16 5.68 11.87
CA PHE A 62 1.72 4.43 11.27
C PHE A 62 0.24 4.47 10.93
N LEU A 63 -0.07 4.38 9.64
CA LEU A 63 -1.43 4.15 9.16
C LEU A 63 -1.73 2.66 9.21
N THR A 64 -2.50 2.24 10.20
CA THR A 64 -2.96 0.86 10.36
C THR A 64 -4.28 0.63 9.64
N GLN A 65 -4.66 -0.65 9.51
CA GLN A 65 -6.01 -1.02 9.05
C GLN A 65 -7.09 -0.75 10.12
N HIS A 66 -6.69 -0.54 11.36
CA HIS A 66 -7.62 -0.21 12.45
C HIS A 66 -7.77 1.30 12.54
N LEU A 67 -9.02 1.74 12.56
CA LEU A 67 -9.36 3.15 12.72
C LEU A 67 -9.19 3.51 14.20
N ASP A 68 -8.36 4.52 14.49
CA ASP A 68 -8.35 5.13 15.80
C ASP A 68 -9.73 5.75 16.06
N GLU A 69 -10.20 5.67 17.28
CA GLU A 69 -11.47 6.28 17.68
C GLU A 69 -11.33 7.80 17.64
N LEU A 70 -11.84 8.39 16.56
CA LEU A 70 -12.02 9.83 16.47
C LEU A 70 -13.35 10.22 17.11
N ASP A 71 -13.39 11.36 17.77
CA ASP A 71 -14.64 11.91 18.31
C ASP A 71 -15.64 12.10 17.15
N PRO A 72 -16.76 11.39 17.15
CA PRO A 72 -17.72 11.42 16.05
C PRO A 72 -18.39 12.78 15.88
N THR A 73 -18.32 13.65 16.89
CA THR A 73 -18.93 14.99 16.88
C THR A 73 -18.05 16.03 16.20
N TRP A 74 -16.76 15.80 16.06
CA TRP A 74 -15.87 16.71 15.35
C TRP A 74 -16.22 16.77 13.87
N ARG A 75 -15.94 17.90 13.24
CA ARG A 75 -15.96 18.02 11.79
C ARG A 75 -14.63 17.57 11.22
N VAL A 76 -14.60 17.13 9.95
CA VAL A 76 -13.39 16.68 9.27
C VAL A 76 -12.25 17.69 9.42
N LEU A 77 -12.50 18.97 9.07
CA LEU A 77 -11.49 20.01 9.19
C LEU A 77 -11.03 20.20 10.63
N GLU A 78 -11.96 20.27 11.57
CA GLU A 78 -11.66 20.40 13.01
C GLU A 78 -10.75 19.25 13.50
N ALA A 79 -11.05 18.01 13.08
CA ALA A 79 -10.26 16.84 13.44
C ALA A 79 -8.80 16.94 12.96
N VAL A 80 -8.56 17.58 11.81
CA VAL A 80 -7.23 17.83 11.27
C VAL A 80 -6.55 19.02 11.96
N GLU A 81 -7.27 20.13 12.16
CA GLU A 81 -6.75 21.33 12.84
C GLU A 81 -6.36 21.08 14.29
N LYS A 82 -6.97 20.10 14.96
CA LYS A 82 -6.54 19.66 16.31
C LYS A 82 -5.13 19.07 16.33
N VAL A 83 -4.60 18.62 15.19
CA VAL A 83 -3.20 18.19 15.06
C VAL A 83 -2.30 19.38 14.81
N ALA A 84 -2.56 20.11 13.70
CA ALA A 84 -1.88 21.36 13.35
C ALA A 84 -2.70 22.13 12.31
N ASN A 85 -2.45 23.45 12.21
CA ASN A 85 -3.10 24.29 11.19
C ASN A 85 -2.38 24.28 9.85
N ARG A 86 -1.10 23.94 9.84
CA ARG A 86 -0.23 23.91 8.65
C ARG A 86 0.78 22.77 8.76
N VAL A 87 1.17 22.25 7.62
CA VAL A 87 2.21 21.23 7.47
C VAL A 87 3.18 21.63 6.36
N GLU A 88 4.47 21.45 6.59
CA GLU A 88 5.48 21.56 5.54
C GLU A 88 5.54 20.23 4.78
N ILE A 89 5.32 20.32 3.47
CA ILE A 89 5.51 19.23 2.53
C ILE A 89 6.72 19.55 1.69
N GLY A 90 7.74 18.73 1.65
CA GLY A 90 8.98 18.87 0.88
C GLY A 90 9.20 20.15 0.05
N GLY A 91 10.42 20.61 -0.03
CA GLY A 91 10.79 21.80 -0.81
C GLY A 91 10.35 23.15 -0.23
N GLY A 92 10.05 23.21 1.09
CA GLY A 92 9.67 24.45 1.77
C GLY A 92 8.24 24.93 1.46
N ARG A 93 7.39 24.08 0.88
CA ARG A 93 5.99 24.40 0.64
C ARG A 93 5.14 24.02 1.85
N GLU A 94 4.31 24.96 2.29
CA GLU A 94 3.35 24.73 3.36
C GLU A 94 1.95 24.51 2.80
N LEU A 95 1.23 23.57 3.37
CA LEU A 95 -0.22 23.39 3.17
C LEU A 95 -0.97 23.70 4.46
N SER A 96 -2.12 24.37 4.35
CA SER A 96 -3.08 24.46 5.44
C SER A 96 -3.82 23.14 5.63
N ALA A 97 -4.44 22.94 6.80
CA ALA A 97 -5.28 21.80 7.07
C ALA A 97 -6.38 21.60 6.01
N SER A 98 -7.05 22.70 5.61
CA SER A 98 -8.08 22.67 4.57
C SER A 98 -7.51 22.24 3.21
N GLN A 99 -6.36 22.76 2.80
CA GLN A 99 -5.71 22.36 1.54
C GLN A 99 -5.29 20.89 1.53
N LEU A 100 -4.80 20.38 2.65
CA LEU A 100 -4.46 18.97 2.75
C LEU A 100 -5.71 18.09 2.71
N CYS A 101 -6.80 18.51 3.36
CA CYS A 101 -8.10 17.87 3.26
C CYS A 101 -8.60 17.82 1.81
N GLU A 102 -8.55 18.94 1.06
CA GLU A 102 -8.97 18.99 -0.34
C GLU A 102 -8.18 17.98 -1.19
N ARG A 103 -6.86 17.91 -1.06
CA ARG A 103 -6.02 16.95 -1.77
C ARG A 103 -6.35 15.49 -1.48
N LEU A 104 -6.77 15.20 -0.25
CA LEU A 104 -7.14 13.83 0.15
C LEU A 104 -8.64 13.56 0.04
N GLY A 105 -9.32 14.28 -0.87
CA GLY A 105 -10.69 13.99 -1.27
C GLY A 105 -11.77 14.50 -0.31
N PHE A 106 -11.44 15.50 0.52
CA PHE A 106 -12.42 16.24 1.30
C PHE A 106 -12.57 17.66 0.73
N ASP A 107 -13.52 17.83 -0.17
CA ASP A 107 -13.85 19.15 -0.70
C ASP A 107 -14.38 20.10 0.40
N ARG A 108 -14.65 21.36 0.03
CA ARG A 108 -15.06 22.39 1.00
C ARG A 108 -16.34 22.05 1.76
N GLU A 109 -17.25 21.30 1.16
CA GLU A 109 -18.51 20.90 1.81
C GLU A 109 -18.26 19.72 2.76
N SER A 110 -17.56 18.68 2.31
CA SER A 110 -17.25 17.48 3.10
C SER A 110 -16.34 17.76 4.30
N GLN A 111 -15.53 18.83 4.27
CA GLN A 111 -14.76 19.29 5.43
C GLN A 111 -15.63 19.66 6.64
N TRP A 112 -16.90 20.00 6.43
CA TRP A 112 -17.86 20.32 7.48
C TRP A 112 -18.69 19.11 7.93
N THR A 113 -18.52 17.95 7.31
CA THR A 113 -19.21 16.72 7.68
C THR A 113 -18.73 16.24 9.05
N PRO A 114 -19.63 15.83 9.95
CA PRO A 114 -19.24 15.17 11.20
C PRO A 114 -18.49 13.87 10.95
N VAL A 115 -17.46 13.62 11.73
CA VAL A 115 -16.64 12.38 11.62
C VAL A 115 -17.49 11.12 11.80
N GLY A 116 -18.56 11.20 12.62
CA GLY A 116 -19.49 10.10 12.82
C GLY A 116 -20.18 9.65 11.54
N ASP A 117 -20.48 10.59 10.63
CA ASP A 117 -21.22 10.35 9.39
C ASP A 117 -20.35 9.86 8.23
N LEU A 118 -19.04 9.86 8.40
CA LEU A 118 -18.10 9.38 7.39
C LEU A 118 -18.18 7.85 7.21
N SER A 119 -18.07 7.41 5.96
CA SER A 119 -17.84 6.02 5.61
C SER A 119 -16.49 5.50 6.15
N GLY A 120 -16.28 4.18 6.13
CA GLY A 120 -15.02 3.58 6.57
C GLY A 120 -13.81 4.09 5.77
N GLY A 121 -13.93 4.20 4.45
CA GLY A 121 -12.89 4.73 3.56
C GLY A 121 -12.58 6.20 3.84
N GLU A 122 -13.59 7.05 4.04
CA GLU A 122 -13.40 8.46 4.40
C GLU A 122 -12.74 8.61 5.77
N LYS A 123 -13.11 7.81 6.76
CA LYS A 123 -12.42 7.78 8.07
C LYS A 123 -10.95 7.44 7.92
N ARG A 124 -10.63 6.49 7.05
CA ARG A 124 -9.24 6.11 6.76
C ARG A 124 -8.46 7.24 6.08
N ARG A 125 -9.05 7.92 5.09
CA ARG A 125 -8.48 9.12 4.48
C ARG A 125 -8.24 10.23 5.50
N LEU A 126 -9.20 10.45 6.40
CA LEU A 126 -9.07 11.42 7.48
C LEU A 126 -7.91 11.08 8.43
N GLN A 127 -7.73 9.81 8.78
CA GLN A 127 -6.59 9.39 9.59
C GLN A 127 -5.27 9.66 8.88
N LEU A 128 -5.16 9.32 7.60
CA LEU A 128 -3.96 9.61 6.79
C LEU A 128 -3.69 11.12 6.76
N THR A 129 -4.73 11.95 6.53
CA THR A 129 -4.63 13.41 6.57
C THR A 129 -4.06 13.90 7.90
N ARG A 130 -4.54 13.38 9.01
CA ARG A 130 -4.07 13.73 10.36
C ARG A 130 -2.63 13.27 10.61
N LEU A 131 -2.26 12.07 10.15
CA LEU A 131 -0.88 11.56 10.26
C LEU A 131 0.10 12.45 9.49
N LEU A 132 -0.24 12.86 8.28
CA LEU A 132 0.59 13.77 7.49
C LEU A 132 0.69 15.14 8.13
N MET A 133 -0.41 15.63 8.72
CA MET A 133 -0.46 16.93 9.40
C MET A 133 0.45 16.97 10.64
N ASP A 134 0.70 15.83 11.28
CA ASP A 134 1.61 15.74 12.45
C ASP A 134 3.11 15.82 12.07
N SER A 135 3.42 15.97 10.78
CA SER A 135 4.81 16.08 10.27
C SER A 135 5.74 14.99 10.80
N PRO A 136 5.43 13.71 10.64
CA PRO A 136 6.35 12.64 10.99
C PRO A 136 7.60 12.69 10.12
N ASN A 137 8.74 12.16 10.59
CA ASN A 137 9.93 11.95 9.76
C ASN A 137 10.12 10.50 9.33
N VAL A 138 9.28 9.59 9.84
CA VAL A 138 9.14 8.21 9.38
C VAL A 138 7.67 7.89 9.23
N LEU A 139 7.24 7.58 8.03
CA LEU A 139 5.85 7.25 7.70
C LEU A 139 5.73 5.79 7.29
N LEU A 140 4.89 5.06 8.00
CA LEU A 140 4.57 3.67 7.72
C LEU A 140 3.13 3.58 7.24
N LEU A 141 2.92 2.99 6.05
CA LEU A 141 1.61 2.86 5.42
C LEU A 141 1.30 1.39 5.15
N ASP A 142 0.23 0.87 5.74
CA ASP A 142 -0.24 -0.50 5.51
C ASP A 142 -1.51 -0.48 4.65
N GLU A 143 -1.36 -0.86 3.38
CA GLU A 143 -2.39 -0.86 2.33
C GLU A 143 -3.09 0.52 2.19
N PRO A 144 -2.33 1.61 1.96
CA PRO A 144 -2.91 2.96 1.95
C PRO A 144 -3.86 3.21 0.77
N THR A 145 -3.76 2.41 -0.28
CA THR A 145 -4.51 2.59 -1.54
C THR A 145 -5.94 2.04 -1.47
N ASN A 146 -6.26 1.24 -0.47
CA ASN A 146 -7.59 0.72 -0.28
C ASN A 146 -8.58 1.87 -0.01
N ASP A 147 -9.73 1.84 -0.68
CA ASP A 147 -10.83 2.81 -0.54
C ASP A 147 -10.56 4.21 -1.14
N PHE A 148 -9.50 4.38 -1.95
CA PHE A 148 -9.24 5.62 -2.69
C PHE A 148 -9.75 5.51 -4.13
N ASP A 149 -10.38 6.59 -4.61
CA ASP A 149 -10.61 6.79 -6.03
C ASP A 149 -9.31 7.19 -6.74
N ILE A 150 -9.32 7.15 -8.08
CA ILE A 150 -8.12 7.39 -8.89
C ILE A 150 -7.56 8.80 -8.67
N GLU A 151 -8.42 9.80 -8.53
CA GLU A 151 -8.02 11.20 -8.36
C GLU A 151 -7.32 11.39 -7.02
N THR A 152 -7.95 10.94 -5.93
CA THR A 152 -7.36 11.01 -4.58
C THR A 152 -6.08 10.18 -4.47
N LEU A 153 -5.98 9.05 -5.18
CA LEU A 153 -4.77 8.24 -5.23
C LEU A 153 -3.62 9.00 -5.89
N THR A 154 -3.87 9.69 -7.01
CA THR A 154 -2.86 10.51 -7.69
C THR A 154 -2.35 11.64 -6.80
N GLU A 155 -3.24 12.31 -6.07
CA GLU A 155 -2.87 13.35 -5.11
C GLU A 155 -2.04 12.79 -3.95
N LEU A 156 -2.36 11.59 -3.47
CA LEU A 156 -1.55 10.90 -2.46
C LEU A 156 -0.16 10.56 -2.98
N GLU A 157 -0.05 10.06 -4.20
CA GLU A 157 1.24 9.77 -4.84
C GLU A 157 2.12 11.02 -4.91
N ASP A 158 1.57 12.15 -5.34
CA ASP A 158 2.28 13.44 -5.45
C ASP A 158 2.68 14.00 -4.07
N LEU A 159 1.83 13.83 -3.05
CA LEU A 159 2.16 14.18 -1.67
C LEU A 159 3.32 13.33 -1.14
N LEU A 160 3.26 12.02 -1.36
CA LEU A 160 4.31 11.10 -0.93
C LEU A 160 5.61 11.30 -1.72
N ASP A 161 5.55 11.63 -3.02
CA ASP A 161 6.72 11.95 -3.82
C ASP A 161 7.47 13.16 -3.27
N SER A 162 6.72 14.17 -2.82
CA SER A 162 7.25 15.37 -2.18
C SER A 162 7.69 15.17 -0.73
N TYR A 163 7.33 14.06 -0.10
CA TYR A 163 7.63 13.80 1.30
C TYR A 163 9.13 13.55 1.51
N GLY A 164 9.77 14.39 2.30
CA GLY A 164 11.22 14.36 2.53
C GLY A 164 11.70 13.39 3.63
N GLY A 165 10.78 12.68 4.29
CA GLY A 165 11.09 11.72 5.34
C GLY A 165 11.32 10.29 4.83
N THR A 166 11.49 9.38 5.75
CA THR A 166 11.59 7.94 5.48
C THR A 166 10.18 7.37 5.27
N LEU A 167 9.99 6.57 4.23
CA LEU A 167 8.71 5.98 3.85
C LEU A 167 8.82 4.45 3.79
N LEU A 168 7.94 3.76 4.51
CA LEU A 168 7.75 2.32 4.41
C LEU A 168 6.32 2.02 4.00
N VAL A 169 6.13 1.30 2.91
CA VAL A 169 4.80 1.03 2.35
C VAL A 169 4.59 -0.45 2.15
N VAL A 170 3.51 -0.97 2.69
CA VAL A 170 2.95 -2.27 2.31
C VAL A 170 1.79 -1.99 1.37
N SER A 171 1.83 -2.53 0.16
CA SER A 171 0.69 -2.50 -0.77
C SER A 171 0.71 -3.69 -1.72
N HIS A 172 -0.47 -4.02 -2.24
CA HIS A 172 -0.64 -4.95 -3.36
C HIS A 172 -0.70 -4.22 -4.70
N ASP A 173 -0.79 -2.90 -4.69
CA ASP A 173 -0.74 -2.07 -5.89
C ASP A 173 0.71 -1.85 -6.31
N ARG A 174 1.10 -2.51 -7.41
CA ARG A 174 2.44 -2.42 -7.97
C ARG A 174 2.77 -1.02 -8.46
N TYR A 175 1.84 -0.37 -9.15
CA TYR A 175 2.08 0.95 -9.75
C TYR A 175 2.31 1.99 -8.67
N PHE A 176 1.49 1.96 -7.63
CA PHE A 176 1.67 2.80 -6.46
C PHE A 176 3.05 2.58 -5.81
N LEU A 177 3.44 1.33 -5.57
CA LEU A 177 4.74 1.01 -4.97
C LEU A 177 5.92 1.50 -5.82
N GLU A 178 5.89 1.27 -7.14
CA GLU A 178 6.94 1.71 -8.06
C GLU A 178 7.01 3.23 -8.20
N ARG A 179 5.89 3.94 -7.96
CA ARG A 179 5.82 5.40 -7.99
C ARG A 179 6.44 6.04 -6.73
N VAL A 180 6.21 5.45 -5.55
CA VAL A 180 6.55 6.09 -4.28
C VAL A 180 7.75 5.48 -3.56
N CYS A 181 8.30 4.35 -4.02
CA CYS A 181 9.40 3.62 -3.38
C CYS A 181 10.56 3.38 -4.34
N ASP A 182 11.79 3.48 -3.80
CA ASP A 182 13.04 3.27 -4.55
C ASP A 182 13.67 1.89 -4.29
N ARG A 183 13.33 1.28 -3.15
CA ARG A 183 13.86 -0.02 -2.70
C ARG A 183 12.72 -0.95 -2.32
N PHE A 184 12.90 -2.24 -2.59
CA PHE A 184 11.87 -3.23 -2.31
C PHE A 184 12.41 -4.35 -1.45
N VAL A 185 11.57 -4.84 -0.55
CA VAL A 185 11.85 -6.02 0.27
C VAL A 185 10.66 -6.97 0.24
N GLY A 186 10.93 -8.27 0.32
CA GLY A 186 9.92 -9.31 0.19
C GLY A 186 9.84 -10.25 1.39
N LEU A 187 8.62 -10.57 1.82
CA LEU A 187 8.29 -11.63 2.78
C LEU A 187 7.58 -12.77 2.05
N LEU A 188 8.34 -13.84 1.74
CA LEU A 188 7.83 -14.99 0.99
C LEU A 188 7.24 -16.10 1.89
N GLY A 189 7.12 -15.86 3.21
CA GLY A 189 6.64 -16.84 4.17
C GLY A 189 7.66 -17.94 4.49
N ASP A 190 8.94 -17.65 4.30
CA ASP A 190 10.10 -18.49 4.65
C ASP A 190 10.89 -17.90 5.84
N LEU A 191 10.22 -17.09 6.63
CA LEU A 191 10.75 -16.42 7.83
C LEU A 191 11.85 -15.38 7.55
N GLN A 192 12.13 -15.07 6.29
CA GLN A 192 13.20 -14.15 5.89
C GLN A 192 12.63 -12.91 5.21
N LEU A 193 13.20 -11.76 5.54
CA LEU A 193 13.05 -10.53 4.76
C LEU A 193 14.17 -10.48 3.72
N ARG A 194 13.81 -10.39 2.45
CA ARG A 194 14.76 -10.40 1.33
C ARG A 194 14.76 -9.08 0.61
N ASP A 195 15.92 -8.54 0.31
CA ASP A 195 16.04 -7.45 -0.65
C ASP A 195 15.64 -7.92 -2.04
N LEU A 196 14.94 -7.07 -2.79
CA LEU A 196 14.44 -7.32 -4.14
C LEU A 196 15.01 -6.25 -5.10
N PRO A 197 16.25 -6.41 -5.55
CA PRO A 197 16.91 -5.40 -6.41
C PRO A 197 16.20 -5.14 -7.73
N ARG A 198 15.41 -6.10 -8.24
CA ARG A 198 14.60 -5.97 -9.46
C ARG A 198 13.14 -5.60 -9.15
N GLY A 199 12.86 -5.14 -7.93
CA GLY A 199 11.54 -4.68 -7.52
C GLY A 199 10.49 -5.79 -7.41
N VAL A 200 9.25 -5.41 -7.68
CA VAL A 200 8.08 -6.29 -7.56
C VAL A 200 8.14 -7.47 -8.53
N ASP A 201 8.78 -7.32 -9.69
CA ASP A 201 8.94 -8.41 -10.67
C ASP A 201 9.70 -9.59 -10.07
N GLU A 202 10.79 -9.32 -9.37
CA GLU A 202 11.56 -10.35 -8.69
C GLU A 202 10.74 -11.10 -7.63
N TYR A 203 9.92 -10.37 -6.88
CA TYR A 203 8.98 -11.00 -5.95
C TYR A 203 8.02 -11.96 -6.64
N LEU A 204 7.47 -11.56 -7.77
CA LEU A 204 6.55 -12.42 -8.54
C LEU A 204 7.24 -13.66 -9.06
N GLU A 205 8.45 -13.55 -9.61
CA GLU A 205 9.27 -14.69 -10.06
C GLU A 205 9.56 -15.68 -8.92
N LEU A 206 10.01 -15.17 -7.79
CA LEU A 206 10.30 -15.99 -6.60
C LEU A 206 9.04 -16.69 -6.06
N ARG A 207 7.91 -16.02 -6.08
CA ARG A 207 6.61 -16.58 -5.69
C ARG A 207 6.17 -17.68 -6.64
N TYR A 208 6.32 -17.48 -7.96
CA TYR A 208 6.01 -18.50 -8.97
C TYR A 208 6.91 -19.71 -8.84
N ALA A 209 8.21 -19.50 -8.64
CA ALA A 209 9.17 -20.59 -8.46
C ALA A 209 8.85 -21.43 -7.20
N LYS A 210 8.42 -20.80 -6.12
CA LYS A 210 8.06 -21.50 -4.86
C LYS A 210 6.76 -22.30 -4.98
N ASN A 211 5.82 -21.85 -5.82
CA ASN A 211 4.53 -22.51 -6.04
C ASN A 211 4.61 -23.64 -7.10
N GLN A 212 5.72 -23.78 -7.81
CA GLN A 212 5.93 -24.96 -8.64
C GLN A 212 6.32 -26.13 -7.73
N PRO A 213 5.57 -27.24 -7.73
CA PRO A 213 5.96 -28.42 -6.97
C PRO A 213 7.35 -28.83 -7.43
N ALA A 214 8.28 -28.97 -6.47
CA ALA A 214 9.63 -29.46 -6.74
C ALA A 214 9.53 -30.70 -7.66
N GLN A 215 9.95 -30.54 -8.90
CA GLN A 215 10.08 -31.69 -9.80
C GLN A 215 11.19 -32.56 -9.22
N SER A 216 10.80 -33.46 -8.33
CA SER A 216 11.64 -34.58 -7.98
C SER A 216 11.92 -35.33 -9.29
N SER A 217 13.20 -35.40 -9.63
CA SER A 217 13.73 -36.18 -10.72
C SER A 217 13.33 -37.67 -10.53
N THR A 218 12.16 -38.03 -11.02
CA THR A 218 11.80 -39.43 -11.34
C THR A 218 10.96 -39.44 -12.60
N ASN A 219 11.58 -39.91 -13.61
CA ASN A 219 11.08 -40.18 -14.93
C ASN A 219 9.91 -41.18 -14.88
N LYS A 220 8.63 -40.69 -14.92
CA LYS A 220 7.44 -41.45 -15.35
C LYS A 220 6.21 -40.53 -15.36
N GLY A 221 5.62 -40.29 -16.55
CA GLY A 221 4.27 -39.74 -16.68
C GLY A 221 4.11 -38.62 -17.73
N ARG A 222 4.41 -38.88 -18.97
CA ARG A 222 4.27 -37.94 -20.10
C ARG A 222 2.83 -37.69 -20.58
N SER A 223 1.78 -38.04 -19.81
CA SER A 223 0.40 -37.97 -20.31
C SER A 223 -0.56 -36.99 -19.62
N SER A 224 -0.25 -36.43 -18.45
CA SER A 224 -1.15 -35.49 -17.76
C SER A 224 -0.91 -34.02 -18.12
N ASN A 225 0.32 -33.62 -18.38
CA ASN A 225 0.63 -32.19 -18.65
C ASN A 225 0.04 -31.68 -19.96
N ALA A 226 -0.13 -32.53 -20.98
CA ALA A 226 -0.67 -32.09 -22.25
C ALA A 226 -2.19 -31.76 -22.20
N ALA A 227 -2.93 -32.32 -21.25
CA ALA A 227 -4.34 -32.01 -21.06
C ALA A 227 -4.53 -30.70 -20.28
N GLU A 228 -3.72 -30.47 -19.25
CA GLU A 228 -3.71 -29.22 -18.48
C GLU A 228 -3.21 -28.02 -19.31
N GLU A 229 -2.13 -28.19 -20.09
CA GLU A 229 -1.69 -27.15 -21.03
C GLU A 229 -2.75 -26.79 -22.07
N ARG A 230 -3.49 -27.78 -22.58
CA ARG A 230 -4.59 -27.52 -23.51
C ARG A 230 -5.75 -26.80 -22.85
N GLN A 231 -6.03 -27.09 -21.58
CA GLN A 231 -7.08 -26.40 -20.83
C GLN A 231 -6.68 -24.96 -20.54
N LEU A 232 -5.47 -24.73 -20.05
CA LEU A 232 -4.92 -23.40 -19.81
C LEU A 232 -4.88 -22.53 -21.08
N LYS A 233 -4.50 -23.10 -22.23
CA LYS A 233 -4.55 -22.39 -23.52
C LYS A 233 -5.97 -22.02 -23.94
N LYS A 234 -6.95 -22.88 -23.66
CA LYS A 234 -8.36 -22.56 -23.94
C LYS A 234 -8.89 -21.45 -23.05
N ASP A 235 -8.51 -21.48 -21.76
CA ASP A 235 -8.93 -20.47 -20.80
C ASP A 235 -8.28 -19.12 -21.12
N LEU A 236 -6.98 -19.11 -21.49
CA LEU A 236 -6.28 -17.91 -21.97
C LEU A 236 -6.98 -17.30 -23.20
N THR A 237 -7.26 -18.12 -24.23
CA THR A 237 -7.96 -17.65 -25.45
C THR A 237 -9.37 -17.12 -25.14
N ARG A 238 -10.05 -17.70 -24.13
CA ARG A 238 -11.36 -17.22 -23.68
C ARG A 238 -11.27 -15.86 -23.02
N VAL A 239 -10.30 -15.67 -22.14
CA VAL A 239 -10.07 -14.38 -21.44
C VAL A 239 -9.63 -13.31 -22.44
N GLU A 240 -8.72 -13.61 -23.35
CA GLU A 240 -8.31 -12.68 -24.41
C GLU A 240 -9.50 -12.19 -25.26
N ARG A 241 -10.40 -13.11 -25.65
CA ARG A 241 -11.62 -12.75 -26.38
C ARG A 241 -12.58 -11.88 -25.55
N GLN A 242 -12.65 -12.08 -24.23
CA GLN A 242 -13.46 -11.24 -23.35
C GLN A 242 -12.88 -9.83 -23.24
N ILE A 243 -11.56 -9.71 -23.13
CA ILE A 243 -10.85 -8.42 -23.11
C ILE A 243 -11.07 -7.67 -24.44
N GLU A 244 -10.95 -8.35 -25.57
CA GLU A 244 -11.18 -7.75 -26.89
C GLU A 244 -12.62 -7.24 -27.06
N LYS A 245 -13.61 -8.04 -26.62
CA LYS A 245 -15.00 -7.60 -26.61
C LYS A 245 -15.23 -6.40 -25.69
N GLY A 246 -14.65 -6.40 -24.49
CA GLY A 246 -14.74 -5.27 -23.58
C GLY A 246 -14.11 -3.99 -24.15
N LYS A 247 -12.95 -4.09 -24.80
CA LYS A 247 -12.32 -2.95 -25.49
C LYS A 247 -13.19 -2.41 -26.64
N ALA A 248 -13.78 -3.30 -27.44
CA ALA A 248 -14.67 -2.89 -28.54
C ALA A 248 -15.94 -2.18 -28.01
N GLU A 249 -16.50 -2.66 -26.90
CA GLU A 249 -17.66 -2.04 -26.24
C GLU A 249 -17.33 -0.65 -25.69
N VAL A 250 -16.17 -0.49 -25.04
CA VAL A 250 -15.69 0.81 -24.55
C VAL A 250 -15.52 1.80 -25.70
N ILE A 251 -14.89 1.38 -26.81
CA ILE A 251 -14.72 2.24 -28.00
C ILE A 251 -16.09 2.65 -28.55
N ARG A 252 -17.05 1.72 -28.64
CA ARG A 252 -18.40 2.02 -29.10
C ARG A 252 -19.13 3.04 -28.24
N LEU A 253 -19.08 2.85 -26.91
CA LEU A 253 -19.70 3.77 -25.95
C LEU A 253 -19.04 5.16 -25.97
N THR A 254 -17.73 5.23 -26.14
CA THR A 254 -17.01 6.51 -26.28
C THR A 254 -17.44 7.24 -27.54
N GLN A 255 -17.58 6.55 -28.67
CA GLN A 255 -18.06 7.14 -29.92
C GLN A 255 -19.54 7.60 -29.84
N GLU A 256 -20.40 6.85 -29.17
CA GLU A 256 -21.79 7.24 -28.92
C GLU A 256 -21.87 8.50 -28.03
N GLN A 257 -21.00 8.63 -27.02
CA GLN A 257 -20.90 9.84 -26.18
C GLN A 257 -20.39 11.05 -26.97
N GLU A 258 -19.40 10.89 -27.85
CA GLU A 258 -18.91 11.96 -28.71
C GLU A 258 -19.98 12.47 -29.68
N ILE A 259 -20.79 11.57 -30.25
CA ILE A 259 -21.90 11.93 -31.14
C ILE A 259 -22.98 12.72 -30.38
N HIS A 260 -23.35 12.28 -29.16
CA HIS A 260 -24.32 12.99 -28.32
C HIS A 260 -23.82 14.36 -27.82
N ALA A 261 -22.52 14.53 -27.65
CA ALA A 261 -21.93 15.80 -27.27
C ALA A 261 -21.86 16.81 -28.42
N LEU A 262 -21.96 16.37 -29.69
CA LEU A 262 -21.97 17.23 -30.87
C LEU A 262 -23.38 17.68 -31.28
N ASP A 263 -24.44 17.00 -30.77
CA ASP A 263 -25.84 17.31 -31.07
C ASP A 263 -26.53 18.17 -29.96
N SER A 264 -25.77 18.65 -29.00
CA SER A 264 -26.21 19.56 -27.91
C SER A 264 -25.58 20.93 -28.07
#